data_9261986ecab5fe432019346cc575c446
#
_entry.id   9261986ecab5fe432019346cc575c446
#
_cell.length_a   1.000
_cell.length_b   1.000
_cell.length_c   1.000
_cell.angle_alpha   90.00
_cell.angle_beta   90.00
_cell.angle_gamma   90.00
#
_symmetry.space_group_name_H-M   'P 1'
#
loop_
_entity.id
_entity.type
_entity.pdbx_description
1 polymer ?
#
loop_
_entity_poly.entity_id
_entity_poly.type
_entity_poly.pdbx_seq_one_letter_code
_entity_poly.pdbx_strand_id
1 'polypeptide(L)'
;MTQANTVLKAWDKTLETKDFTHLEKYLSRDFQFEDTTGELDNLENTKSWCVAGGLRINNFKTIPENENYIVATHDVIQEGSPKSNVLVYAEQTNGKFTYWKIQRAFEA
;
A
#
# COMPACT_ATOMS: atom_id res chain seq x y z
N MET A 1 -11.33 11.14 6.93
CA MET A 1 -10.06 10.45 7.18
C MET A 1 -10.21 8.95 6.96
N THR A 2 -9.27 8.34 6.25
CA THR A 2 -9.20 6.90 6.09
C THR A 2 -8.10 6.35 7.00
N GLN A 3 -8.43 5.37 7.82
CA GLN A 3 -7.48 4.76 8.74
C GLN A 3 -6.50 3.84 7.99
N ALA A 4 -5.28 3.73 8.51
CA ALA A 4 -4.26 2.84 7.95
C ALA A 4 -4.76 1.40 7.82
N ASN A 5 -5.39 0.88 8.87
CA ASN A 5 -5.90 -0.48 8.88
C ASN A 5 -6.96 -0.71 7.79
N THR A 6 -7.79 0.28 7.53
CA THR A 6 -8.84 0.20 6.49
C THR A 6 -8.24 0.10 5.10
N VAL A 7 -7.30 0.99 4.76
CA VAL A 7 -6.72 1.01 3.42
C VAL A 7 -5.77 -0.19 3.20
N LEU A 8 -5.04 -0.60 4.24
CA LEU A 8 -4.14 -1.77 4.12
C LEU A 8 -4.92 -3.06 3.93
N LYS A 9 -6.06 -3.22 4.61
CA LYS A 9 -6.95 -4.37 4.38
C LYS A 9 -7.52 -4.36 2.96
N ALA A 10 -7.89 -3.18 2.46
CA ALA A 10 -8.38 -3.03 1.09
C ALA A 10 -7.28 -3.38 0.08
N TRP A 11 -6.04 -3.00 0.37
CA TRP A 11 -4.88 -3.34 -0.47
C TRP A 11 -4.68 -4.84 -0.53
N ASP A 12 -4.66 -5.52 0.62
CA ASP A 12 -4.51 -6.98 0.66
C ASP A 12 -5.66 -7.68 -0.07
N LYS A 13 -6.89 -7.18 0.08
CA LYS A 13 -8.04 -7.73 -0.62
C LYS A 13 -7.88 -7.61 -2.14
N THR A 14 -7.37 -6.50 -2.62
CA THR A 14 -7.07 -6.30 -4.04
C THR A 14 -6.01 -7.28 -4.53
N LEU A 15 -4.94 -7.48 -3.75
CA LEU A 15 -3.89 -8.44 -4.10
C LEU A 15 -4.44 -9.87 -4.15
N GLU A 16 -5.33 -10.23 -3.23
CA GLU A 16 -5.94 -11.55 -3.17
C GLU A 16 -6.87 -11.81 -4.34
N THR A 17 -7.80 -10.89 -4.59
CA THR A 17 -8.89 -11.08 -5.56
C THR A 17 -8.53 -10.60 -6.96
N LYS A 18 -7.47 -9.81 -7.10
CA LYS A 18 -7.06 -9.15 -8.34
C LYS A 18 -8.12 -8.18 -8.86
N ASP A 19 -8.95 -7.66 -7.96
CA ASP A 19 -10.01 -6.69 -8.23
C ASP A 19 -9.64 -5.35 -7.58
N PHE A 20 -9.26 -4.38 -8.42
CA PHE A 20 -8.77 -3.09 -7.95
C PHE A 20 -9.85 -2.22 -7.32
N THR A 21 -11.12 -2.54 -7.51
CA THR A 21 -12.22 -1.73 -6.96
C THR A 21 -12.18 -1.67 -5.43
N HIS A 22 -11.62 -2.68 -4.77
CA HIS A 22 -11.48 -2.67 -3.31
C HIS A 22 -10.59 -1.53 -2.81
N LEU A 23 -9.50 -1.24 -3.53
CA LEU A 23 -8.52 -0.22 -3.16
C LEU A 23 -8.80 1.13 -3.82
N GLU A 24 -9.29 1.11 -5.05
CA GLU A 24 -9.42 2.31 -5.90
C GLU A 24 -10.19 3.44 -5.22
N LYS A 25 -11.23 3.10 -4.47
CA LYS A 25 -12.07 4.10 -3.79
C LYS A 25 -11.32 4.93 -2.74
N TYR A 26 -10.16 4.45 -2.30
CA TYR A 26 -9.32 5.15 -1.33
C TYR A 26 -8.16 5.92 -1.96
N LEU A 27 -8.01 5.87 -3.28
CA LEU A 27 -6.92 6.51 -4.00
C LEU A 27 -7.44 7.66 -4.87
N SER A 28 -6.69 8.77 -4.91
CA SER A 28 -7.03 9.90 -5.77
C SER A 28 -6.59 9.63 -7.21
N ARG A 29 -7.12 10.43 -8.15
CA ARG A 29 -6.74 10.30 -9.57
C ARG A 29 -5.27 10.59 -9.82
N ASP A 30 -4.69 11.48 -9.03
CA ASP A 30 -3.29 11.88 -9.12
C ASP A 30 -2.38 11.10 -8.17
N PHE A 31 -2.85 9.97 -7.69
CA PHE A 31 -2.11 9.10 -6.77
C PHE A 31 -0.74 8.75 -7.33
N GLN A 32 0.27 8.81 -6.46
CA GLN A 32 1.63 8.37 -6.77
C GLN A 32 2.13 7.40 -5.71
N PHE A 33 2.73 6.32 -6.18
CA PHE A 33 3.37 5.31 -5.34
C PHE A 33 4.88 5.40 -5.55
N GLU A 34 5.63 5.60 -4.47
CA GLU A 34 7.08 5.64 -4.53
C GLU A 34 7.66 4.41 -3.85
N ASP A 35 8.39 3.60 -4.60
CA ASP A 35 8.97 2.37 -4.06
C ASP A 35 10.28 2.64 -3.31
N THR A 36 10.91 1.56 -2.82
CA THR A 36 12.13 1.63 -2.01
C THR A 36 13.29 2.28 -2.77
N THR A 37 13.30 2.18 -4.09
CA THR A 37 14.36 2.77 -4.93
C THR A 37 14.11 4.24 -5.27
N GLY A 38 12.93 4.76 -4.92
CA GLY A 38 12.53 6.13 -5.28
C GLY A 38 11.82 6.22 -6.61
N GLU A 39 11.58 5.10 -7.28
CA GLU A 39 10.82 5.08 -8.54
C GLU A 39 9.35 5.34 -8.27
N LEU A 40 8.73 6.17 -9.13
CA LEU A 40 7.35 6.60 -8.99
C LEU A 40 6.43 5.86 -9.98
N ASP A 41 5.31 5.34 -9.45
CA ASP A 41 4.22 4.78 -10.24
C ASP A 41 2.99 5.68 -10.11
N ASN A 42 2.33 5.94 -11.23
CA ASN A 42 1.02 6.60 -11.22
C ASN A 42 -0.08 5.59 -10.86
N LEU A 43 -1.33 6.05 -10.83
CA LEU A 43 -2.47 5.20 -10.46
C LEU A 43 -2.60 3.98 -11.39
N GLU A 44 -2.45 4.16 -12.69
CA GLU A 44 -2.58 3.08 -13.67
C GLU A 44 -1.48 2.03 -13.51
N ASN A 45 -0.24 2.45 -13.31
CA ASN A 45 0.87 1.53 -13.07
C ASN A 45 0.69 0.78 -11.76
N THR A 46 0.24 1.47 -10.72
CA THR A 46 -0.05 0.84 -9.42
C THR A 46 -1.14 -0.21 -9.56
N LYS A 47 -2.22 0.12 -10.27
CA LYS A 47 -3.29 -0.83 -10.56
C LYS A 47 -2.75 -2.08 -11.26
N SER A 48 -1.91 -1.90 -12.28
CA SER A 48 -1.39 -3.01 -13.08
C SER A 48 -0.66 -4.05 -12.23
N TRP A 49 0.25 -3.63 -11.34
CA TRP A 49 0.96 -4.61 -10.54
C TRP A 49 0.11 -5.16 -9.38
N CYS A 50 -0.85 -4.39 -8.87
CA CYS A 50 -1.75 -4.89 -7.81
C CYS A 50 -2.65 -6.02 -8.34
N VAL A 51 -3.22 -5.86 -9.54
CA VAL A 51 -4.11 -6.89 -10.10
C VAL A 51 -3.34 -8.09 -10.65
N ALA A 52 -2.05 -7.96 -10.91
CA ALA A 52 -1.21 -9.09 -11.24
C ALA A 52 -1.07 -10.04 -10.03
N GLY A 53 -1.12 -9.50 -8.82
CA GLY A 53 -1.03 -10.29 -7.60
C GLY A 53 0.32 -10.93 -7.40
N GLY A 54 0.34 -12.13 -6.80
CA GLY A 54 1.57 -12.87 -6.54
C GLY A 54 2.19 -12.56 -5.19
N LEU A 55 1.59 -11.66 -4.43
CA LEU A 55 2.01 -11.34 -3.05
C LEU A 55 0.79 -11.01 -2.20
N ARG A 56 0.98 -11.09 -0.89
CA ARG A 56 -0.03 -10.74 0.11
C ARG A 56 0.64 -9.89 1.18
N ILE A 57 -0.15 -9.07 1.86
CA ILE A 57 0.31 -8.27 2.99
C ILE A 57 -0.51 -8.61 4.23
N ASN A 58 0.13 -8.56 5.40
CA ASN A 58 -0.52 -8.83 6.68
C ASN A 58 0.25 -8.18 7.83
N ASN A 59 -0.21 -8.43 9.06
CA ASN A 59 0.41 -7.89 10.29
C ASN A 59 0.48 -6.35 10.24
N PHE A 60 -0.65 -5.73 9.96
CA PHE A 60 -0.76 -4.27 9.90
C PHE A 60 -0.59 -3.66 11.29
N LYS A 61 0.32 -2.70 11.40
CA LYS A 61 0.55 -1.97 12.64
C LYS A 61 0.58 -0.48 12.33
N THR A 62 -0.37 0.26 12.89
CA THR A 62 -0.41 1.72 12.76
C THR A 62 0.52 2.33 13.80
N ILE A 63 1.37 3.27 13.37
CA ILE A 63 2.24 4.03 14.27
C ILE A 63 1.54 5.34 14.61
N PRO A 64 1.59 6.43 13.84
CA PRO A 64 0.60 7.50 13.94
C PRO A 64 -0.29 7.56 12.72
N GLU A 65 -1.50 8.09 12.91
CA GLU A 65 -2.38 8.44 11.78
C GLU A 65 -3.23 9.67 12.12
N ASN A 66 -3.55 10.44 11.11
CA ASN A 66 -4.47 11.57 11.22
C ASN A 66 -5.12 11.84 9.86
N GLU A 67 -5.87 12.94 9.74
CA GLU A 67 -6.58 13.26 8.51
C GLU A 67 -5.66 13.61 7.32
N ASN A 68 -4.37 13.86 7.58
CA ASN A 68 -3.41 14.27 6.56
C ASN A 68 -2.46 13.15 6.14
N TYR A 69 -2.15 12.22 7.04
CA TYR A 69 -1.19 11.15 6.74
C TYR A 69 -1.37 9.94 7.65
N ILE A 70 -0.79 8.83 7.21
CA ILE A 70 -0.62 7.63 8.03
C ILE A 70 0.85 7.20 7.98
N VAL A 71 1.31 6.62 9.09
CA VAL A 71 2.56 5.87 9.14
C VAL A 71 2.24 4.49 9.70
N ALA A 72 2.62 3.46 9.00
CA ALA A 72 2.29 2.10 9.38
C ALA A 72 3.37 1.12 8.94
N THR A 73 3.33 -0.09 9.51
CA THR A 73 4.17 -1.19 9.04
C THR A 73 3.30 -2.38 8.70
N HIS A 74 3.80 -3.23 7.81
CA HIS A 74 3.17 -4.50 7.51
C HIS A 74 4.21 -5.47 6.97
N ASP A 75 3.88 -6.76 6.97
CA ASP A 75 4.69 -7.79 6.35
C ASP A 75 4.24 -8.00 4.92
N VAL A 76 5.16 -8.48 4.08
CA VAL A 76 4.86 -8.94 2.71
C VAL A 76 5.25 -10.40 2.61
N ILE A 77 4.33 -11.21 2.11
CA ILE A 77 4.54 -12.62 1.83
C ILE A 77 4.43 -12.81 0.31
N GLN A 78 5.51 -13.27 -0.29
CA GLN A 78 5.60 -13.47 -1.73
C GLN A 78 6.27 -14.80 -1.98
N GLU A 79 5.61 -15.69 -2.74
CA GLU A 79 6.14 -17.01 -3.06
C GLU A 79 7.49 -16.87 -3.77
N GLY A 80 8.47 -17.68 -3.34
CA GLY A 80 9.81 -17.68 -3.90
C GLY A 80 10.71 -16.56 -3.42
N SER A 81 10.24 -15.74 -2.46
CA SER A 81 11.02 -14.64 -1.90
C SER A 81 11.08 -14.74 -0.38
N PRO A 82 12.17 -14.26 0.26
CA PRO A 82 12.20 -14.15 1.72
C PRO A 82 11.07 -13.23 2.19
N LYS A 83 10.58 -13.48 3.41
CA LYS A 83 9.63 -12.59 4.06
C LYS A 83 10.25 -11.19 4.18
N SER A 84 9.44 -10.17 4.00
CA SER A 84 9.89 -8.79 4.13
C SER A 84 8.93 -7.99 4.99
N ASN A 85 9.43 -6.88 5.53
CA ASN A 85 8.66 -5.91 6.29
C ASN A 85 8.71 -4.58 5.57
N VAL A 86 7.58 -3.87 5.57
CA VAL A 86 7.44 -2.59 4.87
C VAL A 86 7.05 -1.51 5.87
N LEU A 87 7.76 -0.39 5.81
CA LEU A 87 7.37 0.85 6.46
C LEU A 87 6.67 1.73 5.42
N VAL A 88 5.48 2.19 5.76
CA VAL A 88 4.64 3.03 4.89
C VAL A 88 4.53 4.42 5.47
N TYR A 89 4.73 5.43 4.64
CA TYR A 89 4.28 6.80 4.86
C TYR A 89 3.35 7.16 3.72
N ALA A 90 2.14 7.60 4.02
CA ALA A 90 1.17 7.96 2.99
C ALA A 90 0.41 9.23 3.37
N GLU A 91 0.14 10.06 2.37
CA GLU A 91 -0.58 11.32 2.53
C GLU A 91 -1.99 11.19 1.96
N GLN A 92 -2.96 11.79 2.65
CA GLN A 92 -4.35 11.76 2.23
C GLN A 92 -4.99 13.14 2.30
N THR A 93 -5.99 13.32 1.46
CA THR A 93 -6.84 14.52 1.43
C THR A 93 -8.29 14.06 1.28
N ASN A 94 -9.15 14.48 2.19
CA ASN A 94 -10.58 14.10 2.21
C ASN A 94 -10.79 12.59 2.14
N GLY A 95 -9.93 11.82 2.83
CA GLY A 95 -10.04 10.38 2.92
C GLY A 95 -9.49 9.61 1.72
N LYS A 96 -8.90 10.30 0.74
CA LYS A 96 -8.27 9.65 -0.41
C LYS A 96 -6.77 9.87 -0.40
N PHE A 97 -6.01 8.80 -0.61
CA PHE A 97 -4.56 8.87 -0.60
C PHE A 97 -4.05 9.43 -1.93
N THR A 98 -3.14 10.42 -1.82
CA THR A 98 -2.52 11.10 -2.95
C THR A 98 -1.08 10.66 -3.18
N TYR A 99 -0.44 10.14 -2.13
CA TYR A 99 0.96 9.75 -2.16
C TYR A 99 1.19 8.60 -1.19
N TRP A 100 2.01 7.62 -1.61
CA TRP A 100 2.31 6.42 -0.83
C TRP A 100 3.77 6.08 -0.99
N LYS A 101 4.54 6.18 0.11
CA LYS A 101 5.97 5.88 0.10
C LYS A 101 6.23 4.63 0.92
N ILE A 102 7.03 3.71 0.38
CA ILE A 102 7.43 2.51 1.12
C ILE A 102 8.95 2.41 1.25
N GLN A 103 9.36 1.77 2.34
CA GLN A 103 10.71 1.23 2.53
C GLN A 103 10.55 -0.24 2.87
N ARG A 104 11.10 -1.11 2.03
CA ARG A 104 10.96 -2.56 2.18
C ARG A 104 12.29 -3.17 2.59
N ALA A 105 12.29 -3.96 3.67
CA ALA A 105 13.46 -4.67 4.16
C ALA A 105 13.17 -6.17 4.17
N PHE A 106 14.06 -6.94 3.56
CA PHE A 106 13.95 -8.40 3.50
C PHE A 106 14.65 -9.03 4.69
N GLU A 107 14.10 -10.14 5.17
CA GLU A 107 14.78 -10.95 6.19
C GLU A 107 16.06 -11.57 5.59
N ALA A 108 17.10 -11.58 6.42
CA ALA A 108 18.39 -12.16 6.03
C ALA A 108 18.30 -13.70 5.94
#